data_ca3db3db44d0fb6d4f544eb80b5532b2
#
_entry.id   ca3db3db44d0fb6d4f544eb80b5532b2
#
_cell.length_a   1.000
_cell.length_b   1.000
_cell.length_c   1.000
_cell.angle_alpha   90.00
_cell.angle_beta   90.00
_cell.angle_gamma   90.00
#
_symmetry.space_group_name_H-M   'P 1'
#
loop_
_entity.id
_entity.type
_entity.pdbx_description
1 polymer ?
#
loop_
_entity_poly.entity_id
_entity_poly.type
_entity_poly.pdbx_seq_one_letter_code
_entity_poly.pdbx_strand_id
1 'polypeptide(L)'
;MSAERREPGLEGPQGRCPGPGGPSGAWGSGQCPTPTAPAPWRLPRWRAYVAAAVLCYINLLNYMNWFIIAGVLLDVQKFFQISDSNAGLLQTVFVGCLLLSAPVFGYLGDRHSRKATMSFGILLWSGAGLSSSFISSQYSWLFFLSRGVVGTGTASYSTIAPTVLGDLFVRDQRTRVLAIFYIFIPVGSGLGYVLGSAVTALTGNWHWALRIMPCLEAVALILLITLVPDPPRGAAEKLGNVAMGGPRRSSWCEDVRYLGKNWSFVWSTLGVTAMAFVTGALGFWAPKFLFEARVVHGLQLPCFQEPCNSQDSLIFGALTVVTGIIGVILGAEASRRYKKVNPRAEPLICASSLLVAAPCLYLALTLAPTTFLASYVFLALGELLLSCNWAVVADILLSVVVPRCRGTAEALQITVGHILGDAGSPYLTGLISSALRTGRPDSYLQCFLSLQQSFLCCAFVIALGGSFFLLTALYLERDQAQAQALARQPGTGAPDSVDVDHQGRESQGLLSGTGASTEDP
;
A
#
# COMPACT_ATOMS: atom_id res chain seq x y z
N MET A 1 -64.24 13.25 15.87
CA MET A 1 -64.18 12.93 17.31
C MET A 1 -62.75 12.63 17.64
N SER A 2 -62.15 13.55 18.38
CA SER A 2 -60.76 13.63 18.81
C SER A 2 -60.44 12.57 19.84
N ALA A 3 -59.24 12.04 19.82
CA ALA A 3 -58.57 11.49 20.98
C ALA A 3 -57.06 11.70 20.86
N GLU A 4 -56.64 12.77 21.47
CA GLU A 4 -55.31 13.17 21.78
C GLU A 4 -54.72 12.23 22.84
N ARG A 5 -53.55 11.63 22.59
CA ARG A 5 -52.81 10.84 23.61
C ARG A 5 -51.49 11.56 23.91
N ARG A 6 -51.49 12.19 25.11
CA ARG A 6 -50.33 12.84 25.74
C ARG A 6 -49.25 11.81 26.07
N GLU A 7 -48.02 12.14 25.74
CA GLU A 7 -46.81 11.51 26.29
C GLU A 7 -46.49 12.12 27.66
N PRO A 8 -46.03 11.34 28.65
CA PRO A 8 -45.51 11.89 29.90
C PRO A 8 -44.06 12.26 29.78
N GLY A 9 -43.73 13.53 30.06
CA GLY A 9 -42.39 14.07 30.20
C GLY A 9 -41.64 13.44 31.37
N LEU A 10 -40.42 13.03 31.11
CA LEU A 10 -39.41 12.69 32.10
C LEU A 10 -38.46 13.90 32.28
N GLU A 11 -38.80 14.77 33.21
CA GLU A 11 -37.88 15.75 33.76
C GLU A 11 -36.94 15.05 34.77
N GLY A 12 -35.64 14.99 34.43
CA GLY A 12 -34.59 14.64 35.37
C GLY A 12 -34.11 15.87 36.15
N PRO A 13 -33.72 15.73 37.40
CA PRO A 13 -33.36 16.88 38.24
C PRO A 13 -32.01 17.49 37.81
N GLN A 14 -32.06 18.75 37.37
CA GLN A 14 -30.89 19.61 37.21
C GLN A 14 -30.36 20.02 38.61
N GLY A 15 -29.27 19.41 39.06
CA GLY A 15 -28.52 19.86 40.21
C GLY A 15 -27.80 21.19 39.94
N ARG A 16 -28.33 22.30 40.42
CA ARG A 16 -27.63 23.58 40.51
C ARG A 16 -26.59 23.53 41.62
N CYS A 17 -25.34 23.88 41.28
CA CYS A 17 -24.33 24.18 42.31
C CYS A 17 -24.63 25.52 42.95
N PRO A 18 -24.57 25.63 44.30
CA PRO A 18 -24.73 26.92 45.00
C PRO A 18 -23.45 27.75 44.94
N GLY A 19 -23.61 29.07 44.72
CA GLY A 19 -22.54 30.06 44.69
C GLY A 19 -21.91 30.31 46.06
N PRO A 20 -20.75 30.97 46.14
CA PRO A 20 -19.96 31.15 47.35
C PRO A 20 -20.52 32.27 48.23
N GLY A 21 -20.97 31.92 49.42
CA GLY A 21 -21.33 32.92 50.44
C GLY A 21 -22.11 32.37 51.63
N GLY A 22 -21.40 32.02 52.74
CA GLY A 22 -22.02 31.73 54.07
C GLY A 22 -21.07 30.96 55.01
N PRO A 23 -21.11 31.18 56.35
CA PRO A 23 -19.99 30.94 57.25
C PRO A 23 -19.82 29.47 57.68
N SER A 24 -18.59 29.18 58.01
CA SER A 24 -17.94 27.99 58.57
C SER A 24 -18.81 27.04 59.42
N GLY A 25 -18.98 25.83 58.93
CA GLY A 25 -19.40 24.64 59.65
C GLY A 25 -18.89 23.39 58.96
N ALA A 26 -18.35 22.45 59.75
CA ALA A 26 -17.63 21.23 59.40
C ALA A 26 -18.06 20.56 58.12
N TRP A 27 -17.11 20.47 57.14
CA TRP A 27 -17.30 19.85 55.85
C TRP A 27 -16.76 18.42 55.85
N GLY A 28 -17.66 17.47 55.76
CA GLY A 28 -17.33 16.13 55.29
C GLY A 28 -16.93 16.20 53.82
N SER A 29 -15.84 15.55 53.47
CA SER A 29 -15.28 15.47 52.10
C SER A 29 -16.21 14.77 51.12
N GLY A 30 -17.23 15.49 50.62
CA GLY A 30 -18.03 15.08 49.48
C GLY A 30 -17.28 15.45 48.20
N GLN A 31 -16.55 14.52 47.62
CA GLN A 31 -16.00 14.66 46.28
C GLN A 31 -17.15 14.80 45.27
N CYS A 32 -17.20 15.94 44.56
CA CYS A 32 -18.02 16.06 43.36
C CYS A 32 -17.73 14.88 42.42
N PRO A 33 -18.75 14.20 41.88
CA PRO A 33 -18.51 13.17 40.88
C PRO A 33 -17.87 13.82 39.63
N THR A 34 -16.56 13.58 39.46
CA THR A 34 -15.88 13.88 38.21
C THR A 34 -16.65 13.22 37.09
N PRO A 35 -16.89 13.90 35.96
CA PRO A 35 -17.53 13.29 34.80
C PRO A 35 -16.76 12.00 34.48
N THR A 36 -17.40 10.85 34.64
CA THR A 36 -16.83 9.55 34.26
C THR A 36 -16.44 9.63 32.83
N ALA A 37 -15.13 9.56 32.56
CA ALA A 37 -14.61 9.46 31.18
C ALA A 37 -15.38 8.34 30.48
N PRO A 38 -15.86 8.55 29.25
CA PRO A 38 -16.62 7.55 28.51
C PRO A 38 -15.81 6.24 28.47
N ALA A 39 -16.49 5.14 28.82
CA ALA A 39 -15.86 3.83 28.90
C ALA A 39 -15.08 3.56 27.61
N PRO A 40 -13.85 3.04 27.67
CA PRO A 40 -13.03 2.81 26.47
C PRO A 40 -13.80 1.90 25.52
N TRP A 41 -13.89 2.33 24.24
CA TRP A 41 -14.57 1.60 23.18
C TRP A 41 -13.92 0.21 23.04
N ARG A 42 -14.65 -0.82 23.45
CA ARG A 42 -14.19 -2.22 23.39
C ARG A 42 -15.11 -3.03 22.50
N LEU A 43 -14.57 -3.45 21.36
CA LEU A 43 -15.25 -4.42 20.52
C LEU A 43 -14.95 -5.86 21.02
N PRO A 44 -15.92 -6.78 21.01
CA PRO A 44 -15.64 -8.20 21.26
C PRO A 44 -14.60 -8.70 20.24
N ARG A 45 -13.62 -9.48 20.69
CA ARG A 45 -12.49 -9.95 19.85
C ARG A 45 -12.96 -10.61 18.55
N TRP A 46 -14.00 -11.45 18.64
CA TRP A 46 -14.53 -12.14 17.46
C TRP A 46 -15.06 -11.17 16.39
N ARG A 47 -15.72 -10.06 16.79
CA ARG A 47 -16.18 -9.02 15.85
C ARG A 47 -15.03 -8.31 15.15
N ALA A 48 -13.94 -8.06 15.87
CA ALA A 48 -12.73 -7.47 15.26
C ALA A 48 -12.11 -8.41 14.21
N TYR A 49 -12.06 -9.72 14.48
CA TYR A 49 -11.56 -10.70 13.50
C TYR A 49 -12.51 -10.88 12.32
N VAL A 50 -13.83 -10.83 12.52
CA VAL A 50 -14.82 -10.83 11.43
C VAL A 50 -14.63 -9.59 10.54
N ALA A 51 -14.47 -8.41 11.13
CA ALA A 51 -14.19 -7.19 10.37
C ALA A 51 -12.88 -7.29 9.59
N ALA A 52 -11.83 -7.85 10.18
CA ALA A 52 -10.57 -8.10 9.48
C ALA A 52 -10.74 -9.09 8.31
N ALA A 53 -11.49 -10.16 8.49
CA ALA A 53 -11.77 -11.12 7.42
C ALA A 53 -12.54 -10.48 6.25
N VAL A 54 -13.51 -9.62 6.54
CA VAL A 54 -14.24 -8.86 5.51
C VAL A 54 -13.31 -7.90 4.78
N LEU A 55 -12.44 -7.18 5.50
CA LEU A 55 -11.45 -6.30 4.86
C LEU A 55 -10.44 -7.10 4.03
N CYS A 56 -9.98 -8.27 4.48
CA CYS A 56 -9.14 -9.15 3.68
C CYS A 56 -9.86 -9.64 2.41
N TYR A 57 -11.16 -9.97 2.50
CA TYR A 57 -11.96 -10.36 1.33
C TYR A 57 -12.09 -9.21 0.33
N ILE A 58 -12.33 -7.98 0.78
CA ILE A 58 -12.36 -6.80 -0.10
C ILE A 58 -10.97 -6.56 -0.73
N ASN A 59 -9.88 -6.77 0.04
CA ASN A 59 -8.53 -6.65 -0.47
C ASN A 59 -8.24 -7.66 -1.60
N LEU A 60 -8.72 -8.89 -1.42
CA LEU A 60 -8.67 -9.93 -2.45
C LEU A 60 -9.34 -9.45 -3.74
N LEU A 61 -10.59 -8.98 -3.66
CA LEU A 61 -11.34 -8.49 -4.83
C LEU A 61 -10.69 -7.27 -5.48
N ASN A 62 -10.12 -6.37 -4.66
CA ASN A 62 -9.40 -5.21 -5.13
C ASN A 62 -8.22 -5.59 -6.03
N TYR A 63 -7.39 -6.55 -5.60
CA TYR A 63 -6.26 -7.03 -6.40
C TYR A 63 -6.68 -7.96 -7.54
N MET A 64 -7.78 -8.69 -7.41
CA MET A 64 -8.38 -9.40 -8.54
C MET A 64 -8.79 -8.42 -9.66
N ASN A 65 -9.45 -7.32 -9.31
CA ASN A 65 -9.84 -6.28 -10.26
C ASN A 65 -8.63 -5.56 -10.88
N TRP A 66 -7.54 -5.43 -10.12
CA TRP A 66 -6.28 -4.84 -10.61
C TRP A 66 -5.70 -5.64 -11.78
N PHE A 67 -5.72 -6.98 -11.70
CA PHE A 67 -5.02 -7.86 -12.65
C PHE A 67 -5.96 -8.63 -13.61
N ILE A 68 -7.28 -8.52 -13.48
CA ILE A 68 -8.23 -9.22 -14.36
C ILE A 68 -8.04 -8.82 -15.84
N ILE A 69 -7.75 -7.54 -16.10
CA ILE A 69 -7.50 -7.05 -17.47
C ILE A 69 -6.25 -7.70 -18.07
N ALA A 70 -5.19 -7.90 -17.28
CA ALA A 70 -4.00 -8.60 -17.75
C ALA A 70 -4.30 -10.07 -18.08
N GLY A 71 -5.26 -10.69 -17.37
CA GLY A 71 -5.73 -12.06 -17.65
C GLY A 71 -6.50 -12.21 -18.98
N VAL A 72 -7.14 -11.12 -19.44
CA VAL A 72 -7.92 -11.08 -20.71
C VAL A 72 -7.33 -10.09 -21.72
N LEU A 73 -6.06 -9.74 -21.57
CA LEU A 73 -5.41 -8.66 -22.33
C LEU A 73 -5.46 -8.89 -23.85
N LEU A 74 -5.26 -10.12 -24.29
CA LEU A 74 -5.32 -10.48 -25.71
C LEU A 74 -6.69 -10.21 -26.33
N ASP A 75 -7.76 -10.57 -25.60
CA ASP A 75 -9.13 -10.34 -26.05
C ASP A 75 -9.44 -8.85 -26.10
N VAL A 76 -9.04 -8.10 -25.08
CA VAL A 76 -9.22 -6.62 -25.02
C VAL A 76 -8.49 -5.94 -26.19
N GLN A 77 -7.24 -6.35 -26.49
CA GLN A 77 -6.48 -5.79 -27.61
C GLN A 77 -7.13 -6.09 -28.95
N LYS A 78 -7.66 -7.31 -29.14
CA LYS A 78 -8.36 -7.71 -30.36
C LYS A 78 -9.69 -6.98 -30.52
N PHE A 79 -10.48 -6.89 -29.46
CA PHE A 79 -11.77 -6.23 -29.48
C PHE A 79 -11.68 -4.73 -29.83
N PHE A 80 -10.77 -4.01 -29.18
CA PHE A 80 -10.60 -2.57 -29.39
C PHE A 80 -9.58 -2.21 -30.47
N GLN A 81 -8.90 -3.19 -31.07
CA GLN A 81 -7.85 -2.98 -32.07
C GLN A 81 -6.75 -2.01 -31.58
N ILE A 82 -6.31 -2.15 -30.34
CA ILE A 82 -5.32 -1.28 -29.71
C ILE A 82 -3.91 -1.87 -29.77
N SER A 83 -2.93 -0.97 -29.96
CA SER A 83 -1.50 -1.32 -29.94
C SER A 83 -1.02 -1.69 -28.54
N ASP A 84 0.20 -2.26 -28.44
CA ASP A 84 0.81 -2.60 -27.15
C ASP A 84 1.02 -1.35 -26.28
N SER A 85 1.40 -0.21 -26.88
CA SER A 85 1.52 1.04 -26.13
C SER A 85 0.19 1.48 -25.50
N ASN A 86 -0.90 1.42 -26.26
CA ASN A 86 -2.23 1.75 -25.74
C ASN A 86 -2.70 0.73 -24.70
N ALA A 87 -2.41 -0.56 -24.89
CA ALA A 87 -2.73 -1.59 -23.90
C ALA A 87 -2.01 -1.34 -22.56
N GLY A 88 -0.71 -1.03 -22.60
CA GLY A 88 0.04 -0.63 -21.40
C GLY A 88 -0.52 0.63 -20.74
N LEU A 89 -1.03 1.59 -21.53
CA LEU A 89 -1.66 2.81 -21.02
C LEU A 89 -2.91 2.53 -20.18
N LEU A 90 -3.65 1.43 -20.42
CA LEU A 90 -4.80 1.04 -19.58
C LEU A 90 -4.40 0.89 -18.10
N GLN A 91 -3.26 0.26 -17.86
CA GLN A 91 -2.76 0.07 -16.49
C GLN A 91 -2.20 1.37 -15.91
N THR A 92 -1.49 2.14 -16.73
CA THR A 92 -0.95 3.45 -16.35
C THR A 92 -2.05 4.43 -15.93
N VAL A 93 -3.16 4.50 -16.68
CA VAL A 93 -4.31 5.35 -16.35
C VAL A 93 -4.95 4.90 -15.04
N PHE A 94 -5.11 3.58 -14.84
CA PHE A 94 -5.65 3.02 -13.61
C PHE A 94 -4.81 3.42 -12.39
N VAL A 95 -3.50 3.15 -12.40
CA VAL A 95 -2.59 3.45 -11.28
C VAL A 95 -2.42 4.97 -11.10
N GLY A 96 -2.33 5.72 -12.19
CA GLY A 96 -2.24 7.18 -12.16
C GLY A 96 -3.44 7.83 -11.48
N CYS A 97 -4.66 7.41 -11.83
CA CYS A 97 -5.88 7.92 -11.19
C CYS A 97 -5.98 7.50 -9.71
N LEU A 98 -5.53 6.28 -9.37
CA LEU A 98 -5.40 5.82 -8.00
C LEU A 98 -4.51 6.76 -7.18
N LEU A 99 -3.31 7.07 -7.68
CA LEU A 99 -2.34 7.92 -6.99
C LEU A 99 -2.84 9.36 -6.83
N LEU A 100 -3.48 9.92 -7.85
CA LEU A 100 -4.05 11.26 -7.78
C LEU A 100 -5.22 11.34 -6.80
N SER A 101 -5.99 10.25 -6.66
CA SER A 101 -7.17 10.19 -5.80
C SER A 101 -6.84 9.80 -4.36
N ALA A 102 -5.72 9.10 -4.11
CA ALA A 102 -5.34 8.63 -2.79
C ALA A 102 -5.25 9.72 -1.72
N PRO A 103 -4.64 10.91 -1.97
CA PRO A 103 -4.62 12.01 -0.99
C PRO A 103 -6.02 12.53 -0.66
N VAL A 104 -6.92 12.58 -1.65
CA VAL A 104 -8.31 13.04 -1.48
C VAL A 104 -9.08 12.08 -0.58
N PHE A 105 -9.00 10.77 -0.85
CA PHE A 105 -9.67 9.76 -0.03
C PHE A 105 -9.03 9.59 1.34
N GLY A 106 -7.72 9.77 1.47
CA GLY A 106 -7.03 9.86 2.76
C GLY A 106 -7.60 11.00 3.62
N TYR A 107 -7.69 12.19 3.05
CA TYR A 107 -8.29 13.36 3.71
C TYR A 107 -9.76 13.14 4.10
N LEU A 108 -10.58 12.58 3.19
CA LEU A 108 -11.97 12.24 3.47
C LEU A 108 -12.08 11.19 4.57
N GLY A 109 -11.24 10.15 4.55
CA GLY A 109 -11.17 9.10 5.57
C GLY A 109 -10.80 9.64 6.94
N ASP A 110 -10.02 10.74 7.01
CA ASP A 110 -9.67 11.40 8.26
C ASP A 110 -10.77 12.32 8.81
N ARG A 111 -11.64 12.85 7.96
CA ARG A 111 -12.67 13.83 8.34
C ARG A 111 -14.08 13.25 8.44
N HIS A 112 -14.40 12.27 7.59
CA HIS A 112 -15.71 11.65 7.50
C HIS A 112 -15.71 10.19 7.97
N SER A 113 -16.87 9.52 7.93
CA SER A 113 -16.96 8.09 8.23
C SER A 113 -16.13 7.29 7.23
N ARG A 114 -15.15 6.54 7.76
CA ARG A 114 -14.26 5.65 6.97
C ARG A 114 -15.06 4.60 6.22
N LYS A 115 -16.07 4.05 6.90
CA LYS A 115 -16.97 3.06 6.32
C LYS A 115 -17.75 3.61 5.14
N ALA A 116 -18.34 4.81 5.26
CA ALA A 116 -19.06 5.46 4.17
C ALA A 116 -18.16 5.77 2.98
N THR A 117 -16.93 6.26 3.23
CA THR A 117 -15.95 6.57 2.18
C THR A 117 -15.51 5.31 1.43
N MET A 118 -15.20 4.21 2.13
CA MET A 118 -14.89 2.93 1.49
C MET A 118 -16.09 2.38 0.70
N SER A 119 -17.31 2.47 1.25
CA SER A 119 -18.52 2.00 0.56
C SER A 119 -18.77 2.76 -0.73
N PHE A 120 -18.60 4.09 -0.71
CA PHE A 120 -18.69 4.92 -1.91
C PHE A 120 -17.67 4.51 -2.98
N GLY A 121 -16.42 4.29 -2.58
CA GLY A 121 -15.38 3.86 -3.51
C GLY A 121 -15.66 2.48 -4.12
N ILE A 122 -16.15 1.52 -3.32
CA ILE A 122 -16.53 0.19 -3.83
C ILE A 122 -17.67 0.31 -4.86
N LEU A 123 -18.67 1.11 -4.59
CA LEU A 123 -19.75 1.39 -5.57
C LEU A 123 -19.21 2.02 -6.84
N LEU A 124 -18.27 2.96 -6.71
CA LEU A 124 -17.70 3.67 -7.85
C LEU A 124 -16.91 2.72 -8.75
N TRP A 125 -16.00 1.90 -8.18
CA TRP A 125 -15.20 0.98 -9.01
C TRP A 125 -16.05 -0.18 -9.57
N SER A 126 -16.98 -0.71 -8.79
CA SER A 126 -17.94 -1.74 -9.24
C SER A 126 -18.79 -1.26 -10.40
N GLY A 127 -19.38 -0.07 -10.26
CA GLY A 127 -20.22 0.54 -11.30
C GLY A 127 -19.43 0.84 -12.57
N ALA A 128 -18.21 1.36 -12.45
CA ALA A 128 -17.32 1.61 -13.58
C ALA A 128 -16.86 0.31 -14.25
N GLY A 129 -16.52 -0.71 -13.44
CA GLY A 129 -16.17 -2.04 -13.93
C GLY A 129 -17.31 -2.70 -14.71
N LEU A 130 -18.53 -2.65 -14.17
CA LEU A 130 -19.71 -3.17 -14.84
C LEU A 130 -19.99 -2.43 -16.15
N SER A 131 -20.00 -1.09 -16.12
CA SER A 131 -20.28 -0.27 -17.31
C SER A 131 -19.23 -0.50 -18.40
N SER A 132 -17.96 -0.75 -18.04
CA SER A 132 -16.91 -1.04 -19.02
C SER A 132 -17.20 -2.29 -19.85
N SER A 133 -17.95 -3.26 -19.32
CA SER A 133 -18.33 -4.48 -20.03
C SER A 133 -19.38 -4.28 -21.14
N PHE A 134 -19.99 -3.11 -21.25
CA PHE A 134 -20.98 -2.78 -22.27
C PHE A 134 -20.46 -1.82 -23.34
N ILE A 135 -19.18 -1.44 -23.27
CA ILE A 135 -18.57 -0.49 -24.20
C ILE A 135 -18.34 -1.18 -25.55
N SER A 136 -18.86 -0.55 -26.63
CA SER A 136 -18.62 -1.01 -28.00
C SER A 136 -17.18 -0.76 -28.45
N SER A 137 -16.68 -1.57 -29.36
CA SER A 137 -15.31 -1.50 -29.90
C SER A 137 -14.95 -0.12 -30.50
N GLN A 138 -15.94 0.65 -30.96
CA GLN A 138 -15.73 2.00 -31.51
C GLN A 138 -15.34 3.05 -30.45
N TYR A 139 -15.66 2.81 -29.16
CA TYR A 139 -15.47 3.76 -28.07
C TYR A 139 -14.36 3.33 -27.11
N SER A 140 -13.20 2.95 -27.65
CA SER A 140 -12.05 2.52 -26.83
C SER A 140 -11.65 3.55 -25.77
N TRP A 141 -11.72 4.88 -26.06
CA TRP A 141 -11.43 5.93 -25.11
C TRP A 141 -12.31 5.88 -23.84
N LEU A 142 -13.57 5.44 -23.97
CA LEU A 142 -14.47 5.28 -22.83
C LEU A 142 -14.04 4.13 -21.93
N PHE A 143 -13.41 3.09 -22.49
CA PHE A 143 -12.83 1.99 -21.73
C PHE A 143 -11.62 2.49 -20.91
N PHE A 144 -10.77 3.34 -21.47
CA PHE A 144 -9.68 4.00 -20.71
C PHE A 144 -10.22 4.86 -19.57
N LEU A 145 -11.26 5.66 -19.82
CA LEU A 145 -11.89 6.48 -18.79
C LEU A 145 -12.46 5.60 -17.67
N SER A 146 -13.14 4.51 -18.00
CA SER A 146 -13.66 3.57 -17.00
C SER A 146 -12.56 2.98 -16.12
N ARG A 147 -11.39 2.65 -16.69
CA ARG A 147 -10.21 2.20 -15.93
C ARG A 147 -9.70 3.26 -14.96
N GLY A 148 -9.70 4.53 -15.37
CA GLY A 148 -9.37 5.65 -14.50
C GLY A 148 -10.34 5.79 -13.32
N VAL A 149 -11.65 5.66 -13.57
CA VAL A 149 -12.69 5.69 -12.51
C VAL A 149 -12.54 4.50 -11.55
N VAL A 150 -12.24 3.29 -12.07
CA VAL A 150 -11.95 2.12 -11.24
C VAL A 150 -10.73 2.40 -10.33
N GLY A 151 -9.64 2.97 -10.87
CA GLY A 151 -8.47 3.38 -10.10
C GLY A 151 -8.80 4.38 -9.00
N THR A 152 -9.63 5.37 -9.30
CA THR A 152 -10.12 6.36 -8.33
C THR A 152 -10.90 5.70 -7.19
N GLY A 153 -11.84 4.79 -7.51
CA GLY A 153 -12.59 4.04 -6.51
C GLY A 153 -11.69 3.17 -5.62
N THR A 154 -10.73 2.47 -6.23
CA THR A 154 -9.72 1.63 -5.55
C THR A 154 -8.93 2.42 -4.50
N ALA A 155 -8.59 3.69 -4.78
CA ALA A 155 -7.85 4.55 -3.86
C ALA A 155 -8.55 4.70 -2.51
N SER A 156 -9.89 4.77 -2.48
CA SER A 156 -10.66 4.93 -1.24
C SER A 156 -10.46 3.77 -0.27
N TYR A 157 -10.40 2.55 -0.79
CA TYR A 157 -10.21 1.35 0.00
C TYR A 157 -8.73 1.18 0.42
N SER A 158 -7.82 1.30 -0.54
CA SER A 158 -6.38 1.07 -0.32
C SER A 158 -5.78 2.00 0.74
N THR A 159 -6.28 3.24 0.83
CA THR A 159 -5.81 4.21 1.84
C THR A 159 -6.45 4.02 3.21
N ILE A 160 -7.70 3.58 3.28
CA ILE A 160 -8.49 3.57 4.53
C ILE A 160 -8.43 2.21 5.24
N ALA A 161 -8.46 1.09 4.51
CA ALA A 161 -8.56 -0.24 5.11
C ALA A 161 -7.42 -0.58 6.08
N PRO A 162 -6.12 -0.29 5.78
CA PRO A 162 -5.04 -0.51 6.73
C PRO A 162 -5.19 0.31 8.02
N THR A 163 -5.73 1.53 7.93
CA THR A 163 -5.94 2.40 9.11
C THR A 163 -7.06 1.87 10.00
N VAL A 164 -8.13 1.32 9.42
CA VAL A 164 -9.22 0.66 10.18
C VAL A 164 -8.67 -0.56 10.91
N LEU A 165 -7.88 -1.42 10.23
CA LEU A 165 -7.21 -2.55 10.87
C LEU A 165 -6.27 -2.11 11.99
N GLY A 166 -5.54 -1.01 11.78
CA GLY A 166 -4.66 -0.41 12.78
C GLY A 166 -5.38 0.04 14.05
N ASP A 167 -6.63 0.49 13.93
CA ASP A 167 -7.46 0.94 15.05
C ASP A 167 -8.24 -0.19 15.74
N LEU A 168 -8.44 -1.33 15.04
CA LEU A 168 -9.12 -2.50 15.59
C LEU A 168 -8.20 -3.39 16.44
N PHE A 169 -6.90 -3.42 16.15
CA PHE A 169 -5.94 -4.33 16.79
C PHE A 169 -4.77 -3.60 17.45
N VAL A 170 -4.31 -4.12 18.60
CA VAL A 170 -3.23 -3.52 19.38
C VAL A 170 -1.91 -4.28 19.15
N ARG A 171 -0.81 -3.54 18.99
CA ARG A 171 0.59 -4.04 18.93
C ARG A 171 0.77 -5.35 18.12
N ASP A 172 1.14 -6.46 18.78
CA ASP A 172 1.49 -7.72 18.11
C ASP A 172 0.35 -8.33 17.27
N GLN A 173 -0.89 -8.13 17.68
CA GLN A 173 -2.06 -8.56 16.91
C GLN A 173 -2.21 -7.73 15.62
N ARG A 174 -1.96 -6.42 15.71
CA ARG A 174 -1.97 -5.51 14.55
C ARG A 174 -0.99 -5.98 13.47
N THR A 175 0.25 -6.27 13.85
CA THR A 175 1.28 -6.73 12.91
C THR A 175 0.88 -8.04 12.22
N ARG A 176 0.33 -9.00 12.98
CA ARG A 176 -0.12 -10.29 12.42
C ARG A 176 -1.28 -10.11 11.45
N VAL A 177 -2.28 -9.31 11.81
CA VAL A 177 -3.46 -9.08 10.96
C VAL A 177 -3.09 -8.31 9.69
N LEU A 178 -2.22 -7.31 9.77
CA LEU A 178 -1.70 -6.60 8.61
C LEU A 178 -0.86 -7.53 7.71
N ALA A 179 -0.04 -8.41 8.28
CA ALA A 179 0.70 -9.39 7.48
C ALA A 179 -0.25 -10.32 6.71
N ILE A 180 -1.33 -10.82 7.35
CA ILE A 180 -2.36 -11.61 6.67
C ILE A 180 -3.04 -10.77 5.58
N PHE A 181 -3.39 -9.52 5.87
CA PHE A 181 -4.01 -8.61 4.91
C PHE A 181 -3.16 -8.43 3.65
N TYR A 182 -1.84 -8.28 3.81
CA TYR A 182 -0.91 -8.12 2.68
C TYR A 182 -0.64 -9.43 1.91
N ILE A 183 -0.82 -10.61 2.53
CA ILE A 183 -0.76 -11.90 1.81
C ILE A 183 -1.88 -12.01 0.76
N PHE A 184 -3.01 -11.34 0.96
CA PHE A 184 -4.09 -11.30 -0.02
C PHE A 184 -3.74 -10.53 -1.31
N ILE A 185 -2.63 -9.78 -1.35
CA ILE A 185 -2.14 -9.10 -2.56
C ILE A 185 -1.76 -10.12 -3.66
N PRO A 186 -0.75 -11.00 -3.46
CA PRO A 186 -0.40 -11.97 -4.49
C PRO A 186 -1.53 -12.99 -4.76
N VAL A 187 -2.32 -13.33 -3.73
CA VAL A 187 -3.48 -14.22 -3.92
C VAL A 187 -4.54 -13.58 -4.81
N GLY A 188 -4.89 -12.32 -4.57
CA GLY A 188 -5.85 -11.59 -5.40
C GLY A 188 -5.33 -11.36 -6.81
N SER A 189 -4.06 -10.99 -6.95
CA SER A 189 -3.42 -10.81 -8.26
C SER A 189 -3.49 -12.09 -9.10
N GLY A 190 -3.06 -13.22 -8.54
CA GLY A 190 -3.09 -14.50 -9.24
C GLY A 190 -4.51 -14.97 -9.57
N LEU A 191 -5.46 -14.81 -8.64
CA LEU A 191 -6.87 -15.14 -8.89
C LEU A 191 -7.51 -14.21 -9.94
N GLY A 192 -7.05 -12.97 -10.09
CA GLY A 192 -7.49 -12.07 -11.16
C GLY A 192 -7.17 -12.63 -12.55
N TYR A 193 -5.95 -13.12 -12.76
CA TYR A 193 -5.58 -13.81 -14.01
C TYR A 193 -6.40 -15.08 -14.24
N VAL A 194 -6.53 -15.90 -13.18
CA VAL A 194 -7.28 -17.15 -13.25
C VAL A 194 -8.74 -16.90 -13.59
N LEU A 195 -9.40 -15.95 -12.90
CA LEU A 195 -10.80 -15.62 -13.14
C LEU A 195 -11.01 -15.08 -14.55
N GLY A 196 -10.18 -14.12 -14.99
CA GLY A 196 -10.25 -13.56 -16.33
C GLY A 196 -10.19 -14.64 -17.41
N SER A 197 -9.17 -15.48 -17.35
CA SER A 197 -8.96 -16.54 -18.35
C SER A 197 -10.00 -17.66 -18.25
N ALA A 198 -10.33 -18.15 -17.05
CA ALA A 198 -11.28 -19.26 -16.87
C ALA A 198 -12.70 -18.86 -17.31
N VAL A 199 -13.15 -17.67 -16.96
CA VAL A 199 -14.48 -17.19 -17.36
C VAL A 199 -14.54 -17.01 -18.89
N THR A 200 -13.50 -16.47 -19.50
CA THR A 200 -13.43 -16.33 -20.97
C THR A 200 -13.45 -17.69 -21.65
N ALA A 201 -12.72 -18.67 -21.13
CA ALA A 201 -12.71 -20.03 -21.66
C ALA A 201 -14.08 -20.72 -21.54
N LEU A 202 -14.81 -20.53 -20.45
CA LEU A 202 -16.10 -21.18 -20.18
C LEU A 202 -17.25 -20.52 -20.95
N THR A 203 -17.24 -19.18 -21.05
CA THR A 203 -18.36 -18.42 -21.63
C THR A 203 -18.16 -18.06 -23.10
N GLY A 204 -16.95 -18.19 -23.61
CA GLY A 204 -16.58 -17.72 -24.95
C GLY A 204 -16.55 -16.20 -25.10
N ASN A 205 -16.61 -15.44 -23.99
CA ASN A 205 -16.68 -13.98 -24.01
C ASN A 205 -16.03 -13.35 -22.77
N TRP A 206 -14.97 -12.57 -22.97
CA TRP A 206 -14.20 -11.94 -21.91
C TRP A 206 -14.99 -10.88 -21.10
N HIS A 207 -16.05 -10.29 -21.67
CA HIS A 207 -16.89 -9.32 -20.95
C HIS A 207 -17.53 -9.92 -19.68
N TRP A 208 -17.78 -11.23 -19.66
CA TRP A 208 -18.32 -11.90 -18.48
C TRP A 208 -17.36 -11.86 -17.28
N ALA A 209 -16.04 -11.86 -17.53
CA ALA A 209 -15.08 -11.70 -16.46
C ALA A 209 -15.28 -10.37 -15.71
N LEU A 210 -15.54 -9.28 -16.46
CA LEU A 210 -15.83 -7.96 -15.86
C LEU A 210 -17.23 -7.88 -15.22
N ARG A 211 -18.19 -8.71 -15.65
CA ARG A 211 -19.56 -8.73 -15.08
C ARG A 211 -19.67 -9.53 -13.79
N ILE A 212 -18.83 -10.53 -13.60
CA ILE A 212 -18.82 -11.35 -12.38
C ILE A 212 -18.24 -10.57 -11.21
N MET A 213 -17.22 -9.72 -11.44
CA MET A 213 -16.59 -8.95 -10.37
C MET A 213 -17.56 -8.08 -9.56
N PRO A 214 -18.45 -7.27 -10.17
CA PRO A 214 -19.44 -6.48 -9.44
C PRO A 214 -20.39 -7.31 -8.56
N CYS A 215 -20.71 -8.54 -8.94
CA CYS A 215 -21.52 -9.42 -8.11
C CYS A 215 -20.79 -9.79 -6.80
N LEU A 216 -19.49 -10.13 -6.89
CA LEU A 216 -18.65 -10.42 -5.73
C LEU A 216 -18.43 -9.16 -4.87
N GLU A 217 -18.24 -8.02 -5.52
CA GLU A 217 -18.06 -6.72 -4.87
C GLU A 217 -19.34 -6.23 -4.18
N ALA A 218 -20.54 -6.53 -4.73
CA ALA A 218 -21.80 -6.25 -4.06
C ALA A 218 -21.95 -7.05 -2.75
N VAL A 219 -21.55 -8.32 -2.75
CA VAL A 219 -21.48 -9.13 -1.51
C VAL A 219 -20.51 -8.49 -0.52
N ALA A 220 -19.32 -8.09 -0.98
CA ALA A 220 -18.32 -7.43 -0.15
C ALA A 220 -18.84 -6.12 0.45
N LEU A 221 -19.58 -5.33 -0.33
CA LEU A 221 -20.20 -4.08 0.13
C LEU A 221 -21.25 -4.34 1.22
N ILE A 222 -22.11 -5.33 1.05
CA ILE A 222 -23.08 -5.73 2.07
C ILE A 222 -22.39 -6.15 3.35
N LEU A 223 -21.34 -6.98 3.25
CA LEU A 223 -20.55 -7.41 4.41
C LEU A 223 -19.85 -6.22 5.08
N LEU A 224 -19.28 -5.27 4.31
CA LEU A 224 -18.69 -4.05 4.85
C LEU A 224 -19.70 -3.23 5.66
N ILE A 225 -20.89 -3.01 5.09
CA ILE A 225 -21.93 -2.21 5.73
C ILE A 225 -22.49 -2.89 6.99
N THR A 226 -22.64 -4.19 6.98
CA THR A 226 -23.29 -4.92 8.09
C THR A 226 -22.31 -5.32 9.20
N LEU A 227 -21.12 -5.78 8.85
CA LEU A 227 -20.21 -6.44 9.80
C LEU A 227 -19.01 -5.60 10.24
N VAL A 228 -18.55 -4.65 9.40
CA VAL A 228 -17.39 -3.84 9.75
C VAL A 228 -17.84 -2.63 10.58
N PRO A 229 -17.36 -2.50 11.82
CA PRO A 229 -17.62 -1.31 12.65
C PRO A 229 -16.77 -0.13 12.14
N ASP A 230 -17.17 1.09 12.49
CA ASP A 230 -16.36 2.30 12.28
C ASP A 230 -15.66 2.66 13.61
N PRO A 231 -14.42 2.20 13.86
CA PRO A 231 -13.74 2.42 15.12
C PRO A 231 -13.39 3.91 15.30
N PRO A 232 -13.46 4.44 16.54
CA PRO A 232 -12.95 5.77 16.82
C PRO A 232 -11.45 5.83 16.49
N ARG A 233 -11.02 6.94 15.89
CA ARG A 233 -9.62 7.13 15.47
C ARG A 233 -8.67 7.06 16.66
N GLY A 234 -7.58 6.28 16.53
CA GLY A 234 -6.62 6.05 17.61
C GLY A 234 -7.18 5.20 18.75
N ALA A 235 -8.25 4.43 18.54
CA ALA A 235 -8.87 3.62 19.59
C ALA A 235 -7.88 2.62 20.20
N ALA A 236 -7.04 1.98 19.37
CA ALA A 236 -6.04 1.03 19.83
C ALA A 236 -4.90 1.71 20.63
N GLU A 237 -4.52 2.93 20.28
CA GLU A 237 -3.46 3.69 20.97
C GLU A 237 -3.94 4.21 22.33
N LYS A 238 -5.19 4.65 22.42
CA LYS A 238 -5.82 5.08 23.68
C LYS A 238 -5.96 3.94 24.68
N LEU A 239 -6.06 2.70 24.23
CA LEU A 239 -6.10 1.51 25.09
C LEU A 239 -4.72 1.08 25.61
N GLY A 240 -3.64 1.48 24.94
CA GLY A 240 -2.26 1.07 25.23
C GLY A 240 -1.41 2.13 25.95
N ASN A 241 -1.90 3.33 26.18
CA ASN A 241 -1.12 4.42 26.74
C ASN A 241 -1.49 4.82 28.18
N VAL A 242 -0.57 4.51 29.03
CA VAL A 242 -0.01 5.42 30.04
C VAL A 242 0.71 6.56 29.29
N ALA A 243 0.42 7.79 29.65
CA ALA A 243 0.88 9.04 29.08
C ALA A 243 2.35 9.03 28.65
N MET A 244 2.58 9.03 27.37
CA MET A 244 3.81 9.57 26.77
C MET A 244 3.45 10.91 26.13
N GLY A 245 4.18 11.96 26.50
CA GLY A 245 3.96 13.33 26.07
C GLY A 245 3.69 13.43 24.58
N GLY A 246 2.70 14.25 24.21
CA GLY A 246 2.19 14.36 22.84
C GLY A 246 3.32 14.59 21.83
N PRO A 247 3.29 13.92 20.68
CA PRO A 247 4.30 14.10 19.65
C PRO A 247 4.28 15.56 19.19
N ARG A 248 5.44 16.24 19.30
CA ARG A 248 5.65 17.57 18.71
C ARG A 248 5.27 17.45 17.23
N ARG A 249 4.25 18.19 16.78
CA ARG A 249 3.84 18.26 15.37
C ARG A 249 4.99 18.85 14.57
N SER A 250 5.79 18.01 13.92
CA SER A 250 6.72 18.48 12.90
C SER A 250 5.97 18.88 11.62
N SER A 251 6.50 19.84 10.89
CA SER A 251 5.96 20.21 9.58
C SER A 251 6.27 19.08 8.59
N TRP A 252 5.32 18.80 7.68
CA TRP A 252 5.52 17.82 6.59
C TRP A 252 6.80 18.08 5.79
N CYS A 253 7.12 19.36 5.53
CA CYS A 253 8.36 19.73 4.85
C CYS A 253 9.63 19.38 5.64
N GLU A 254 9.59 19.43 6.97
CA GLU A 254 10.72 19.01 7.83
C GLU A 254 10.92 17.51 7.77
N ASP A 255 9.81 16.74 7.79
CA ASP A 255 9.86 15.29 7.67
C ASP A 255 10.42 14.85 6.31
N VAL A 256 9.96 15.44 5.21
CA VAL A 256 10.50 15.17 3.86
C VAL A 256 11.98 15.56 3.76
N ARG A 257 12.38 16.69 4.34
CA ARG A 257 13.79 17.12 4.37
C ARG A 257 14.66 16.16 5.19
N TYR A 258 14.14 15.66 6.32
CA TYR A 258 14.82 14.64 7.14
C TYR A 258 14.98 13.34 6.34
N LEU A 259 13.92 12.86 5.69
CA LEU A 259 13.93 11.64 4.88
C LEU A 259 14.90 11.75 3.68
N GLY A 260 14.96 12.89 3.01
CA GLY A 260 15.90 13.13 1.91
C GLY A 260 17.38 13.15 2.31
N LYS A 261 17.69 13.34 3.61
CA LYS A 261 19.04 13.23 4.16
C LYS A 261 19.40 11.84 4.68
N ASN A 262 18.42 10.95 4.80
CA ASN A 262 18.59 9.56 5.21
C ASN A 262 18.93 8.71 3.98
N TRP A 263 20.22 8.44 3.77
CA TRP A 263 20.67 7.72 2.58
C TRP A 263 20.16 6.29 2.49
N SER A 264 19.99 5.61 3.62
CA SER A 264 19.38 4.27 3.65
C SER A 264 17.94 4.30 3.17
N PHE A 265 17.17 5.33 3.54
CA PHE A 265 15.80 5.53 3.05
C PHE A 265 15.79 5.82 1.55
N VAL A 266 16.67 6.71 1.06
CA VAL A 266 16.74 7.09 -0.37
C VAL A 266 17.08 5.88 -1.24
N TRP A 267 18.14 5.13 -0.91
CA TRP A 267 18.58 3.98 -1.68
C TRP A 267 17.59 2.82 -1.61
N SER A 268 17.00 2.55 -0.44
CA SER A 268 15.95 1.53 -0.33
C SER A 268 14.69 1.90 -1.14
N THR A 269 14.32 3.18 -1.19
CA THR A 269 13.20 3.66 -2.01
C THR A 269 13.46 3.44 -3.50
N LEU A 270 14.68 3.73 -3.99
CA LEU A 270 15.06 3.42 -5.37
C LEU A 270 15.07 1.92 -5.66
N GLY A 271 15.51 1.10 -4.70
CA GLY A 271 15.44 -0.36 -4.81
C GLY A 271 14.00 -0.87 -4.92
N VAL A 272 13.09 -0.36 -4.08
CA VAL A 272 11.65 -0.66 -4.14
C VAL A 272 11.05 -0.21 -5.47
N THR A 273 11.43 0.97 -5.95
CA THR A 273 10.96 1.50 -7.25
C THR A 273 11.36 0.58 -8.40
N ALA A 274 12.61 0.10 -8.41
CA ALA A 274 13.08 -0.86 -9.42
C ALA A 274 12.30 -2.18 -9.34
N MET A 275 12.02 -2.68 -8.13
CA MET A 275 11.21 -3.87 -7.90
C MET A 275 9.76 -3.66 -8.38
N ALA A 276 9.13 -2.54 -8.05
CA ALA A 276 7.78 -2.19 -8.49
C ALA A 276 7.71 -2.05 -10.01
N PHE A 277 8.74 -1.47 -10.64
CA PHE A 277 8.84 -1.39 -12.11
C PHE A 277 8.76 -2.77 -12.76
N VAL A 278 9.57 -3.70 -12.30
CA VAL A 278 9.62 -5.05 -12.86
C VAL A 278 8.33 -5.82 -12.58
N THR A 279 7.80 -5.71 -11.35
CA THR A 279 6.53 -6.35 -10.98
C THR A 279 5.36 -5.82 -11.80
N GLY A 280 5.30 -4.51 -12.04
CA GLY A 280 4.27 -3.88 -12.88
C GLY A 280 4.34 -4.30 -14.34
N ALA A 281 5.53 -4.29 -14.94
CA ALA A 281 5.73 -4.71 -16.31
C ALA A 281 5.41 -6.19 -16.51
N LEU A 282 5.99 -7.08 -15.70
CA LEU A 282 5.75 -8.52 -15.79
C LEU A 282 4.30 -8.87 -15.45
N GLY A 283 3.76 -8.30 -14.36
CA GLY A 283 2.39 -8.56 -13.94
C GLY A 283 1.36 -8.22 -15.02
N PHE A 284 1.62 -7.22 -15.83
CA PHE A 284 0.70 -6.85 -16.91
C PHE A 284 0.93 -7.66 -18.20
N TRP A 285 2.19 -7.87 -18.60
CA TRP A 285 2.51 -8.41 -19.91
C TRP A 285 2.89 -9.89 -19.95
N ALA A 286 3.24 -10.53 -18.81
CA ALA A 286 3.71 -11.91 -18.81
C ALA A 286 2.67 -12.90 -19.36
N PRO A 287 1.35 -12.81 -19.07
CA PRO A 287 0.37 -13.71 -19.68
C PRO A 287 0.38 -13.66 -21.21
N LYS A 288 0.45 -12.45 -21.78
CA LYS A 288 0.53 -12.26 -23.23
C LYS A 288 1.83 -12.80 -23.81
N PHE A 289 2.96 -12.50 -23.17
CA PHE A 289 4.27 -12.99 -23.58
C PHE A 289 4.34 -14.52 -23.64
N LEU A 290 3.82 -15.19 -22.62
CA LEU A 290 3.79 -16.65 -22.55
C LEU A 290 2.87 -17.25 -23.63
N PHE A 291 1.72 -16.63 -23.89
CA PHE A 291 0.84 -17.03 -24.99
C PHE A 291 1.54 -16.91 -26.34
N GLU A 292 2.19 -15.78 -26.64
CA GLU A 292 2.91 -15.58 -27.90
C GLU A 292 4.09 -16.54 -28.04
N ALA A 293 4.81 -16.84 -26.95
CA ALA A 293 5.85 -17.86 -26.92
C ALA A 293 5.30 -19.24 -27.30
N ARG A 294 4.14 -19.63 -26.77
CA ARG A 294 3.47 -20.91 -27.08
C ARG A 294 3.04 -21.00 -28.54
N VAL A 295 2.55 -19.91 -29.10
CA VAL A 295 2.21 -19.83 -30.55
C VAL A 295 3.45 -20.00 -31.42
N VAL A 296 4.55 -19.32 -31.06
CA VAL A 296 5.84 -19.44 -31.79
C VAL A 296 6.39 -20.87 -31.76
N HIS A 297 6.18 -21.58 -30.65
CA HIS A 297 6.53 -23.00 -30.51
C HIS A 297 5.62 -23.97 -31.30
N GLY A 298 4.53 -23.49 -31.89
CA GLY A 298 3.52 -24.33 -32.54
C GLY A 298 2.69 -25.18 -31.57
N LEU A 299 2.74 -24.90 -30.28
CA LEU A 299 1.96 -25.61 -29.25
C LEU A 299 0.53 -25.09 -29.15
N GLN A 300 0.24 -23.93 -29.70
CA GLN A 300 -1.08 -23.29 -29.72
C GLN A 300 -1.29 -22.58 -31.06
N LEU A 301 -2.55 -22.57 -31.51
CA LEU A 301 -2.91 -21.84 -32.73
C LEU A 301 -2.90 -20.33 -32.48
N PRO A 302 -2.50 -19.52 -33.46
CA PRO A 302 -2.61 -18.08 -33.40
C PRO A 302 -4.05 -17.64 -33.15
N CYS A 303 -4.24 -16.67 -32.26
CA CYS A 303 -5.55 -16.09 -31.99
C CYS A 303 -5.84 -14.98 -33.03
N PHE A 304 -6.69 -15.27 -34.01
CA PHE A 304 -7.16 -14.26 -34.97
C PHE A 304 -8.51 -13.65 -34.61
N GLN A 305 -9.34 -14.40 -33.87
CA GLN A 305 -10.68 -13.98 -33.43
C GLN A 305 -10.90 -14.35 -31.97
N GLU A 306 -11.69 -13.56 -31.24
CA GLU A 306 -12.07 -13.85 -29.87
C GLU A 306 -12.98 -15.12 -29.80
N PRO A 307 -12.87 -15.92 -28.72
CA PRO A 307 -12.00 -15.77 -27.53
C PRO A 307 -10.60 -16.31 -27.76
N CYS A 308 -9.59 -15.57 -27.28
CA CYS A 308 -8.22 -16.03 -27.19
C CYS A 308 -8.03 -16.90 -25.95
N ASN A 309 -8.27 -18.19 -26.07
CA ASN A 309 -8.19 -19.12 -24.94
C ASN A 309 -6.74 -19.27 -24.46
N SER A 310 -6.35 -18.54 -23.42
CA SER A 310 -5.00 -18.52 -22.87
C SER A 310 -4.89 -19.37 -21.60
N GLN A 311 -4.42 -20.61 -21.74
CA GLN A 311 -4.05 -21.43 -20.59
C GLN A 311 -2.87 -20.83 -19.79
N ASP A 312 -2.07 -20.00 -20.45
CA ASP A 312 -0.88 -19.37 -19.86
C ASP A 312 -1.25 -18.38 -18.76
N SER A 313 -2.37 -17.66 -18.90
CA SER A 313 -2.88 -16.78 -17.84
C SER A 313 -3.29 -17.56 -16.59
N LEU A 314 -3.87 -18.76 -16.74
CA LEU A 314 -4.20 -19.65 -15.62
C LEU A 314 -2.94 -20.13 -14.90
N ILE A 315 -1.96 -20.62 -15.67
CA ILE A 315 -0.70 -21.13 -15.11
C ILE A 315 0.07 -20.00 -14.43
N PHE A 316 0.18 -18.84 -15.07
CA PHE A 316 0.84 -17.67 -14.51
C PHE A 316 0.17 -17.20 -13.22
N GLY A 317 -1.17 -17.12 -13.20
CA GLY A 317 -1.91 -16.76 -11.99
C GLY A 317 -1.70 -17.74 -10.84
N ALA A 318 -1.70 -19.05 -11.12
CA ALA A 318 -1.40 -20.06 -10.11
C ALA A 318 0.04 -19.95 -9.59
N LEU A 319 1.01 -19.71 -10.47
CA LEU A 319 2.41 -19.47 -10.09
C LEU A 319 2.52 -18.23 -9.18
N THR A 320 1.92 -17.11 -9.56
CA THR A 320 1.94 -15.86 -8.78
C THR A 320 1.39 -16.06 -7.36
N VAL A 321 0.31 -16.84 -7.20
CA VAL A 321 -0.21 -17.18 -5.86
C VAL A 321 0.81 -17.96 -5.04
N VAL A 322 1.35 -19.02 -5.61
CA VAL A 322 2.25 -19.95 -4.89
C VAL A 322 3.58 -19.27 -4.58
N THR A 323 4.20 -18.64 -5.58
CA THR A 323 5.49 -17.96 -5.42
C THR A 323 5.39 -16.74 -4.53
N GLY A 324 4.28 -16.00 -4.61
CA GLY A 324 4.02 -14.84 -3.76
C GLY A 324 3.93 -15.19 -2.29
N ILE A 325 3.11 -16.19 -1.93
CA ILE A 325 2.96 -16.63 -0.53
C ILE A 325 4.29 -17.19 0.00
N ILE A 326 4.90 -18.11 -0.73
CA ILE A 326 6.16 -18.76 -0.30
C ILE A 326 7.28 -17.72 -0.21
N GLY A 327 7.39 -16.82 -1.18
CA GLY A 327 8.42 -15.78 -1.22
C GLY A 327 8.35 -14.86 -0.01
N VAL A 328 7.18 -14.30 0.30
CA VAL A 328 6.99 -13.42 1.47
C VAL A 328 7.36 -14.15 2.77
N ILE A 329 6.96 -15.41 2.94
CA ILE A 329 7.30 -16.21 4.13
C ILE A 329 8.81 -16.46 4.22
N LEU A 330 9.44 -16.87 3.12
CA LEU A 330 10.88 -17.11 3.06
C LEU A 330 11.69 -15.84 3.35
N GLY A 331 11.30 -14.71 2.76
CA GLY A 331 11.96 -13.42 2.98
C GLY A 331 11.89 -12.98 4.45
N ALA A 332 10.71 -13.06 5.05
CA ALA A 332 10.50 -12.73 6.46
C ALA A 332 11.28 -13.66 7.41
N GLU A 333 11.33 -14.95 7.12
CA GLU A 333 12.07 -15.91 7.93
C GLU A 333 13.58 -15.75 7.77
N ALA A 334 14.07 -15.54 6.55
CA ALA A 334 15.47 -15.25 6.28
C ALA A 334 15.92 -13.98 7.02
N SER A 335 15.13 -12.90 6.91
CA SER A 335 15.41 -11.65 7.64
C SER A 335 15.53 -11.89 9.15
N ARG A 336 14.56 -12.58 9.76
CA ARG A 336 14.57 -12.88 11.21
C ARG A 336 15.77 -13.69 11.66
N ARG A 337 16.20 -14.67 10.85
CA ARG A 337 17.35 -15.53 11.19
C ARG A 337 18.68 -14.82 11.02
N TYR A 338 18.90 -14.21 9.86
CA TYR A 338 20.20 -13.60 9.54
C TYR A 338 20.43 -12.28 10.28
N LYS A 339 19.41 -11.53 10.65
CA LYS A 339 19.51 -10.30 11.47
C LYS A 339 20.18 -10.56 12.84
N LYS A 340 20.07 -11.79 13.37
CA LYS A 340 20.74 -12.17 14.63
C LYS A 340 22.27 -12.29 14.49
N VAL A 341 22.76 -12.54 13.27
CA VAL A 341 24.18 -12.76 12.96
C VAL A 341 24.81 -11.50 12.37
N ASN A 342 24.08 -10.80 11.51
CA ASN A 342 24.57 -9.63 10.79
C ASN A 342 23.52 -8.49 10.85
N PRO A 343 23.87 -7.32 11.40
CA PRO A 343 22.95 -6.17 11.45
C PRO A 343 22.56 -5.65 10.06
N ARG A 344 23.36 -5.90 9.02
CA ARG A 344 23.09 -5.53 7.62
C ARG A 344 22.34 -6.60 6.84
N ALA A 345 21.80 -7.62 7.49
CA ALA A 345 21.20 -8.77 6.83
C ALA A 345 20.02 -8.38 5.93
N GLU A 346 19.17 -7.46 6.36
CA GLU A 346 17.95 -7.07 5.65
C GLU A 346 18.24 -6.55 4.22
N PRO A 347 19.03 -5.48 4.01
CA PRO A 347 19.33 -5.01 2.67
C PRO A 347 20.20 -5.98 1.86
N LEU A 348 21.03 -6.81 2.50
CA LEU A 348 21.80 -7.84 1.81
C LEU A 348 20.93 -8.97 1.26
N ILE A 349 19.85 -9.36 1.98
CA ILE A 349 18.86 -10.31 1.49
C ILE A 349 18.14 -9.73 0.28
N CYS A 350 17.69 -8.46 0.36
CA CYS A 350 17.07 -7.79 -0.78
C CYS A 350 18.01 -7.69 -1.99
N ALA A 351 19.26 -7.30 -1.76
CA ALA A 351 20.25 -7.21 -2.83
C ALA A 351 20.51 -8.57 -3.50
N SER A 352 20.79 -9.61 -2.69
CA SER A 352 21.07 -10.94 -3.21
C SER A 352 19.89 -11.55 -3.96
N SER A 353 18.67 -11.40 -3.45
CA SER A 353 17.46 -11.92 -4.11
C SER A 353 17.22 -11.23 -5.45
N LEU A 354 17.37 -9.89 -5.55
CA LEU A 354 17.19 -9.16 -6.81
C LEU A 354 18.31 -9.45 -7.81
N LEU A 355 19.57 -9.53 -7.35
CA LEU A 355 20.71 -9.85 -8.23
C LEU A 355 20.64 -11.28 -8.77
N VAL A 356 20.07 -12.22 -8.02
CA VAL A 356 19.81 -13.60 -8.51
C VAL A 356 18.54 -13.64 -9.37
N ALA A 357 17.53 -12.84 -9.08
CA ALA A 357 16.33 -12.75 -9.91
C ALA A 357 16.63 -12.20 -11.32
N ALA A 358 17.59 -11.29 -11.47
CA ALA A 358 17.95 -10.73 -12.77
C ALA A 358 18.37 -11.80 -13.81
N PRO A 359 19.34 -12.70 -13.56
CA PRO A 359 19.65 -13.78 -14.49
C PRO A 359 18.52 -14.78 -14.64
N CYS A 360 17.70 -15.04 -13.60
CA CYS A 360 16.54 -15.92 -13.73
C CYS A 360 15.53 -15.34 -14.73
N LEU A 361 15.17 -14.06 -14.61
CA LEU A 361 14.28 -13.40 -15.56
C LEU A 361 14.88 -13.34 -16.97
N TYR A 362 16.17 -13.04 -17.10
CA TYR A 362 16.85 -13.07 -18.38
C TYR A 362 16.78 -14.46 -19.05
N LEU A 363 17.04 -15.52 -18.28
CA LEU A 363 16.93 -16.91 -18.77
C LEU A 363 15.47 -17.29 -19.09
N ALA A 364 14.50 -16.86 -18.27
CA ALA A 364 13.09 -17.06 -18.57
C ALA A 364 12.70 -16.49 -19.93
N LEU A 365 13.18 -15.29 -20.25
CA LEU A 365 12.89 -14.62 -21.51
C LEU A 365 13.62 -15.28 -22.71
N THR A 366 14.91 -15.58 -22.57
CA THR A 366 15.73 -16.12 -23.66
C THR A 366 15.44 -17.58 -23.97
N LEU A 367 15.03 -18.39 -22.99
CA LEU A 367 14.67 -19.79 -23.17
C LEU A 367 13.22 -19.99 -23.65
N ALA A 368 12.37 -18.96 -23.58
CA ALA A 368 10.99 -19.04 -24.01
C ALA A 368 10.82 -19.59 -25.46
N PRO A 369 11.65 -19.21 -26.48
CA PRO A 369 11.53 -19.74 -27.81
C PRO A 369 12.16 -21.14 -28.00
N THR A 370 12.91 -21.66 -27.03
CA THR A 370 13.63 -22.96 -27.20
C THR A 370 13.10 -24.04 -26.27
N THR A 371 12.93 -23.74 -24.99
CA THR A 371 12.49 -24.67 -23.95
C THR A 371 11.44 -24.02 -23.07
N PHE A 372 10.18 -24.18 -23.45
CA PHE A 372 9.05 -23.50 -22.82
C PHE A 372 8.89 -23.83 -21.33
N LEU A 373 9.11 -25.10 -20.93
CA LEU A 373 9.06 -25.50 -19.53
C LEU A 373 10.15 -24.82 -18.68
N ALA A 374 11.37 -24.68 -19.20
CA ALA A 374 12.46 -24.01 -18.51
C ALA A 374 12.13 -22.53 -18.30
N SER A 375 11.49 -21.88 -19.28
CA SER A 375 11.02 -20.49 -19.13
C SER A 375 10.07 -20.33 -17.93
N TYR A 376 9.11 -21.23 -17.74
CA TYR A 376 8.21 -21.19 -16.58
C TYR A 376 8.95 -21.40 -15.26
N VAL A 377 9.91 -22.31 -15.20
CA VAL A 377 10.69 -22.58 -13.97
C VAL A 377 11.51 -21.33 -13.58
N PHE A 378 12.19 -20.72 -14.53
CA PHE A 378 12.99 -19.51 -14.28
C PHE A 378 12.11 -18.30 -13.97
N LEU A 379 10.94 -18.19 -14.60
CA LEU A 379 9.97 -17.15 -14.27
C LEU A 379 9.44 -17.30 -12.85
N ALA A 380 9.03 -18.50 -12.45
CA ALA A 380 8.57 -18.80 -11.10
C ALA A 380 9.65 -18.53 -10.04
N LEU A 381 10.92 -18.87 -10.35
CA LEU A 381 12.05 -18.58 -9.46
C LEU A 381 12.28 -17.06 -9.35
N GLY A 382 12.18 -16.33 -10.45
CA GLY A 382 12.27 -14.87 -10.48
C GLY A 382 11.17 -14.21 -9.65
N GLU A 383 9.91 -14.63 -9.80
CA GLU A 383 8.77 -14.14 -9.00
C GLU A 383 8.92 -14.46 -7.52
N LEU A 384 9.39 -15.67 -7.17
CA LEU A 384 9.67 -16.07 -5.80
C LEU A 384 10.68 -15.12 -5.15
N LEU A 385 11.80 -14.87 -5.83
CA LEU A 385 12.88 -14.00 -5.36
C LEU A 385 12.43 -12.53 -5.25
N LEU A 386 11.62 -12.05 -6.19
CA LEU A 386 10.99 -10.73 -6.09
C LEU A 386 10.08 -10.63 -4.85
N SER A 387 9.27 -11.65 -4.62
CA SER A 387 8.30 -11.67 -3.52
C SER A 387 8.95 -11.73 -2.14
N CYS A 388 10.18 -12.26 -2.03
CA CYS A 388 10.95 -12.29 -0.78
C CYS A 388 11.22 -10.89 -0.21
N ASN A 389 11.21 -9.85 -1.04
CA ASN A 389 11.63 -8.51 -0.65
C ASN A 389 10.53 -7.70 0.07
N TRP A 390 9.25 -7.95 -0.19
CA TRP A 390 8.16 -7.10 0.32
C TRP A 390 8.15 -6.94 1.85
N ALA A 391 8.31 -8.05 2.58
CA ALA A 391 8.34 -8.00 4.05
C ALA A 391 9.63 -7.36 4.57
N VAL A 392 10.76 -7.66 3.94
CA VAL A 392 12.09 -7.20 4.37
C VAL A 392 12.25 -5.70 4.17
N VAL A 393 11.72 -5.16 3.08
CA VAL A 393 11.75 -3.72 2.79
C VAL A 393 11.00 -2.91 3.85
N ALA A 394 9.84 -3.40 4.30
CA ALA A 394 9.10 -2.75 5.39
C ALA A 394 9.91 -2.72 6.70
N ASP A 395 10.62 -3.80 7.01
CA ASP A 395 11.51 -3.86 8.19
C ASP A 395 12.68 -2.87 8.08
N ILE A 396 13.30 -2.74 6.90
CA ILE A 396 14.36 -1.74 6.65
C ILE A 396 13.83 -0.34 6.95
N LEU A 397 12.69 0.04 6.33
CA LEU A 397 12.08 1.35 6.50
C LEU A 397 11.81 1.67 7.98
N LEU A 398 11.18 0.73 8.70
CA LEU A 398 10.87 0.91 10.12
C LEU A 398 12.10 1.03 11.01
N SER A 399 13.25 0.47 10.60
CA SER A 399 14.49 0.47 11.35
C SER A 399 15.30 1.76 11.18
N VAL A 400 15.26 2.40 10.00
CA VAL A 400 16.08 3.58 9.67
C VAL A 400 15.37 4.92 9.89
N VAL A 401 14.05 4.90 10.12
CA VAL A 401 13.23 6.10 10.28
C VAL A 401 12.75 6.28 11.71
N VAL A 402 12.84 7.51 12.23
CA VAL A 402 12.31 7.86 13.56
C VAL A 402 10.81 7.59 13.64
N PRO A 403 10.27 7.12 14.79
CA PRO A 403 8.87 6.71 14.91
C PRO A 403 7.84 7.74 14.44
N ARG A 404 8.12 9.04 14.66
CA ARG A 404 7.23 10.15 14.25
C ARG A 404 7.06 10.30 12.74
N CYS A 405 8.09 9.93 11.94
CA CYS A 405 8.11 10.12 10.49
C CYS A 405 7.79 8.82 9.71
N ARG A 406 7.53 7.68 10.39
CA ARG A 406 7.32 6.38 9.72
C ARG A 406 6.16 6.39 8.74
N GLY A 407 5.03 6.99 9.10
CA GLY A 407 3.88 7.10 8.20
C GLY A 407 4.18 7.94 6.96
N THR A 408 4.88 9.06 7.12
CA THR A 408 5.31 9.91 5.99
C THR A 408 6.32 9.18 5.10
N ALA A 409 7.25 8.42 5.70
CA ALA A 409 8.24 7.65 4.96
C ALA A 409 7.61 6.52 4.14
N GLU A 410 6.67 5.78 4.73
CA GLU A 410 5.93 4.70 4.05
C GLU A 410 5.11 5.28 2.89
N ALA A 411 4.35 6.34 3.14
CA ALA A 411 3.56 7.00 2.11
C ALA A 411 4.44 7.53 0.95
N LEU A 412 5.58 8.14 1.26
CA LEU A 412 6.51 8.67 0.26
C LEU A 412 7.16 7.53 -0.55
N GLN A 413 7.60 6.45 0.11
CA GLN A 413 8.20 5.29 -0.55
C GLN A 413 7.21 4.61 -1.49
N ILE A 414 5.96 4.38 -1.04
CA ILE A 414 4.88 3.80 -1.85
C ILE A 414 4.57 4.72 -3.04
N THR A 415 4.42 6.02 -2.81
CA THR A 415 4.09 6.97 -3.88
C THR A 415 5.18 7.03 -4.95
N VAL A 416 6.46 7.11 -4.56
CA VAL A 416 7.59 7.10 -5.50
C VAL A 416 7.67 5.76 -6.24
N GLY A 417 7.49 4.64 -5.51
CA GLY A 417 7.46 3.30 -6.06
C GLY A 417 6.38 3.12 -7.12
N HIS A 418 5.17 3.62 -6.88
CA HIS A 418 4.08 3.55 -7.86
C HIS A 418 4.28 4.51 -9.04
N ILE A 419 4.68 5.77 -8.82
CA ILE A 419 4.83 6.75 -9.93
C ILE A 419 5.91 6.30 -10.91
N LEU A 420 7.10 5.96 -10.41
CA LEU A 420 8.26 5.62 -11.22
C LEU A 420 8.35 4.10 -11.54
N GLY A 421 7.61 3.28 -10.82
CA GLY A 421 7.57 1.83 -10.97
C GLY A 421 6.37 1.35 -11.78
N ASP A 422 5.39 0.77 -11.12
CA ASP A 422 4.31 0.02 -11.74
C ASP A 422 3.24 0.86 -12.48
N ALA A 423 3.19 2.18 -12.29
CA ALA A 423 2.36 3.05 -13.11
C ALA A 423 2.94 3.24 -14.52
N GLY A 424 4.26 3.45 -14.61
CA GLY A 424 4.93 3.74 -15.87
C GLY A 424 5.39 2.52 -16.65
N SER A 425 5.74 1.43 -15.96
CA SER A 425 6.41 0.27 -16.58
C SER A 425 5.57 -0.48 -17.61
N PRO A 426 4.24 -0.69 -17.45
CA PRO A 426 3.45 -1.35 -18.48
C PRO A 426 3.37 -0.55 -19.78
N TYR A 427 3.22 0.78 -19.64
CA TYR A 427 3.20 1.68 -20.81
C TYR A 427 4.56 1.73 -21.50
N LEU A 428 5.65 1.88 -20.75
CA LEU A 428 7.00 1.93 -21.31
C LEU A 428 7.36 0.63 -22.04
N THR A 429 7.05 -0.52 -21.45
CA THR A 429 7.26 -1.83 -22.09
C THR A 429 6.44 -1.96 -23.37
N GLY A 430 5.17 -1.56 -23.35
CA GLY A 430 4.32 -1.56 -24.55
C GLY A 430 4.76 -0.56 -25.62
N LEU A 431 5.27 0.61 -25.22
CA LEU A 431 5.80 1.62 -26.14
C LEU A 431 7.06 1.11 -26.85
N ILE A 432 7.99 0.51 -26.11
CA ILE A 432 9.21 -0.10 -26.69
C ILE A 432 8.81 -1.23 -27.65
N SER A 433 7.88 -2.12 -27.24
CA SER A 433 7.37 -3.19 -28.11
C SER A 433 6.78 -2.64 -29.40
N SER A 434 5.91 -1.61 -29.31
CA SER A 434 5.31 -0.97 -30.49
C SER A 434 6.34 -0.30 -31.39
N ALA A 435 7.33 0.39 -30.81
CA ALA A 435 8.40 1.04 -31.56
C ALA A 435 9.28 0.04 -32.33
N LEU A 436 9.59 -1.11 -31.72
CA LEU A 436 10.38 -2.18 -32.35
C LEU A 436 9.64 -2.88 -33.48
N ARG A 437 8.30 -2.79 -33.50
CA ARG A 437 7.46 -3.35 -34.60
C ARG A 437 7.28 -2.40 -35.77
N THR A 438 7.54 -1.12 -35.61
CA THR A 438 7.37 -0.12 -36.66
C THR A 438 8.23 -0.48 -37.89
N GLY A 439 7.59 -0.60 -39.06
CA GLY A 439 8.25 -0.94 -40.32
C GLY A 439 8.57 -2.44 -40.51
N ARG A 440 8.12 -3.33 -39.62
CA ARG A 440 8.29 -4.78 -39.76
C ARG A 440 6.95 -5.45 -40.13
N PRO A 441 6.97 -6.64 -40.81
CA PRO A 441 5.75 -7.35 -41.16
C PRO A 441 5.00 -7.81 -39.92
N ASP A 442 3.66 -7.72 -39.93
CA ASP A 442 2.81 -8.20 -38.85
C ASP A 442 2.84 -9.74 -38.82
N SER A 443 3.63 -10.28 -37.90
CA SER A 443 3.66 -11.71 -37.58
C SER A 443 3.73 -11.95 -36.08
N TYR A 444 3.22 -13.10 -35.61
CA TYR A 444 3.31 -13.49 -34.20
C TYR A 444 4.76 -13.56 -33.71
N LEU A 445 5.68 -13.99 -34.56
CA LEU A 445 7.10 -14.00 -34.22
C LEU A 445 7.63 -12.59 -33.96
N GLN A 446 7.24 -11.59 -34.74
CA GLN A 446 7.66 -10.20 -34.53
C GLN A 446 7.00 -9.61 -33.28
N CYS A 447 5.75 -9.93 -32.98
CA CYS A 447 5.09 -9.56 -31.72
C CYS A 447 5.86 -10.11 -30.51
N PHE A 448 6.14 -11.41 -30.52
CA PHE A 448 6.90 -12.09 -29.48
C PHE A 448 8.30 -11.49 -29.30
N LEU A 449 9.07 -11.32 -30.38
CA LEU A 449 10.43 -10.79 -30.31
C LEU A 449 10.47 -9.34 -29.82
N SER A 450 9.53 -8.50 -30.23
CA SER A 450 9.46 -7.11 -29.78
C SER A 450 9.14 -7.02 -28.29
N LEU A 451 8.22 -7.85 -27.80
CA LEU A 451 7.88 -7.91 -26.38
C LEU A 451 9.03 -8.51 -25.56
N GLN A 452 9.68 -9.57 -26.06
CA GLN A 452 10.88 -10.15 -25.44
C GLN A 452 12.00 -9.11 -25.28
N GLN A 453 12.29 -8.34 -26.33
CA GLN A 453 13.33 -7.30 -26.31
C GLN A 453 12.98 -6.16 -25.34
N SER A 454 11.70 -5.78 -25.27
CA SER A 454 11.27 -4.76 -24.30
C SER A 454 11.41 -5.22 -22.84
N PHE A 455 11.22 -6.52 -22.56
CA PHE A 455 11.43 -7.08 -21.23
C PHE A 455 12.90 -7.18 -20.79
N LEU A 456 13.87 -7.14 -21.70
CA LEU A 456 15.28 -7.10 -21.33
C LEU A 456 15.60 -5.85 -20.48
N CYS A 457 14.85 -4.76 -20.65
CA CYS A 457 14.92 -3.60 -19.78
C CYS A 457 14.61 -3.96 -18.31
N CYS A 458 13.64 -4.85 -18.08
CA CYS A 458 13.29 -5.30 -16.71
C CYS A 458 14.44 -6.04 -16.03
N ALA A 459 15.17 -6.90 -16.77
CA ALA A 459 16.33 -7.61 -16.22
C ALA A 459 17.45 -6.64 -15.81
N PHE A 460 17.67 -5.57 -16.59
CA PHE A 460 18.61 -4.51 -16.23
C PHE A 460 18.14 -3.71 -14.99
N VAL A 461 16.87 -3.30 -14.98
CA VAL A 461 16.31 -2.49 -13.89
C VAL A 461 16.35 -3.25 -12.56
N ILE A 462 16.08 -4.57 -12.56
CA ILE A 462 16.13 -5.36 -11.33
C ILE A 462 17.56 -5.54 -10.82
N ALA A 463 18.55 -5.70 -11.70
CA ALA A 463 19.96 -5.72 -11.31
C ALA A 463 20.40 -4.39 -10.70
N LEU A 464 19.92 -3.27 -11.27
CA LEU A 464 20.12 -1.94 -10.71
C LEU A 464 19.46 -1.80 -9.33
N GLY A 465 18.25 -2.34 -9.14
CA GLY A 465 17.56 -2.40 -7.85
C GLY A 465 18.36 -3.16 -6.80
N GLY A 466 18.94 -4.31 -7.16
CA GLY A 466 19.86 -5.06 -6.28
C GLY A 466 21.08 -4.23 -5.86
N SER A 467 21.65 -3.45 -6.79
CA SER A 467 22.75 -2.53 -6.52
C SER A 467 22.35 -1.41 -5.55
N PHE A 468 21.13 -0.87 -5.65
CA PHE A 468 20.62 0.12 -4.69
C PHE A 468 20.45 -0.46 -3.29
N PHE A 469 20.06 -1.72 -3.13
CA PHE A 469 20.03 -2.36 -1.82
C PHE A 469 21.44 -2.65 -1.27
N LEU A 470 22.45 -2.90 -2.10
CA LEU A 470 23.85 -2.95 -1.65
C LEU A 470 24.29 -1.58 -1.09
N LEU A 471 23.93 -0.49 -1.76
CA LEU A 471 24.19 0.86 -1.24
C LEU A 471 23.44 1.12 0.07
N THR A 472 22.20 0.64 0.20
CA THR A 472 21.45 0.69 1.46
C THR A 472 22.23 0.01 2.59
N ALA A 473 22.84 -1.15 2.33
CA ALA A 473 23.62 -1.89 3.32
C ALA A 473 24.83 -1.13 3.84
N LEU A 474 25.43 -0.25 3.01
CA LEU A 474 26.57 0.57 3.43
C LEU A 474 26.20 1.64 4.46
N TYR A 475 25.03 2.25 4.32
CA TYR A 475 24.58 3.36 5.17
C TYR A 475 23.68 2.91 6.33
N LEU A 476 23.18 1.67 6.34
CA LEU A 476 22.17 1.17 7.26
C LEU A 476 22.51 1.41 8.73
N GLU A 477 23.68 0.99 9.19
CA GLU A 477 24.08 1.07 10.60
C GLU A 477 24.19 2.51 11.09
N ARG A 478 24.73 3.40 10.25
CA ARG A 478 24.86 4.82 10.54
C ARG A 478 23.48 5.46 10.72
N ASP A 479 22.57 5.21 9.78
CA ASP A 479 21.25 5.84 9.76
C ASP A 479 20.34 5.25 10.86
N GLN A 480 20.49 3.96 11.19
CA GLN A 480 19.83 3.34 12.35
C GLN A 480 20.33 3.95 13.67
N ALA A 481 21.63 4.12 13.84
CA ALA A 481 22.18 4.76 15.04
C ALA A 481 21.70 6.20 15.18
N GLN A 482 21.65 6.94 14.08
CA GLN A 482 21.13 8.32 14.05
C GLN A 482 19.65 8.38 14.41
N ALA A 483 18.81 7.50 13.85
CA ALA A 483 17.39 7.42 14.15
C ALA A 483 17.15 7.08 15.64
N GLN A 484 17.93 6.15 16.20
CA GLN A 484 17.85 5.80 17.62
C GLN A 484 18.30 6.94 18.53
N ALA A 485 19.37 7.66 18.17
CA ALA A 485 19.86 8.82 18.93
C ALA A 485 18.81 9.94 18.96
N LEU A 486 18.18 10.25 17.82
CA LEU A 486 17.11 11.24 17.73
C LEU A 486 15.85 10.81 18.50
N ALA A 487 15.54 9.51 18.53
CA ALA A 487 14.40 8.99 19.28
C ALA A 487 14.61 9.02 20.82
N ARG A 488 15.87 9.03 21.28
CA ARG A 488 16.24 9.07 22.72
C ARG A 488 16.38 10.48 23.27
N GLN A 489 16.50 11.52 22.44
CA GLN A 489 16.58 12.89 22.93
C GLN A 489 15.25 13.28 23.58
N PRO A 490 15.22 13.54 24.93
CA PRO A 490 14.08 14.16 25.56
C PRO A 490 13.92 15.53 24.89
N GLY A 491 12.68 15.91 24.54
CA GLY A 491 12.42 17.23 23.99
C GLY A 491 13.03 18.30 24.90
N THR A 492 14.18 18.84 24.49
CA THR A 492 14.68 20.07 25.06
C THR A 492 13.66 21.15 24.70
N GLY A 493 12.70 21.34 25.62
CA GLY A 493 11.93 22.56 25.70
C GLY A 493 12.96 23.66 25.95
N ALA A 494 13.22 24.47 24.94
CA ALA A 494 13.75 25.80 25.20
C ALA A 494 12.75 26.49 26.15
N PRO A 495 13.17 27.04 27.28
CA PRO A 495 12.29 27.91 28.03
C PRO A 495 11.98 29.10 27.13
N ASP A 496 10.70 29.31 26.85
CA ASP A 496 10.21 30.56 26.31
C ASP A 496 10.73 31.66 27.24
N SER A 497 11.61 32.49 26.72
CA SER A 497 11.94 33.78 27.30
C SER A 497 10.65 34.58 27.28
N VAL A 498 9.99 34.58 28.44
CA VAL A 498 8.94 35.54 28.74
C VAL A 498 9.67 36.88 28.92
N ASP A 499 9.62 37.72 27.90
CA ASP A 499 9.83 39.15 28.03
C ASP A 499 8.77 39.66 28.98
N VAL A 500 9.17 39.96 30.20
CA VAL A 500 8.45 40.84 31.11
C VAL A 500 9.18 42.15 31.16
N ASP A 501 8.81 43.05 30.26
CA ASP A 501 8.93 44.48 30.43
C ASP A 501 8.02 44.90 31.59
N HIS A 502 8.63 45.47 32.65
CA HIS A 502 8.04 46.60 33.38
C HIS A 502 8.98 47.18 34.44
N GLN A 503 9.51 48.34 34.06
CA GLN A 503 9.56 49.59 34.88
C GLN A 503 9.51 49.48 36.40
N GLY A 504 10.53 50.09 36.99
CA GLY A 504 10.21 50.99 38.05
C GLY A 504 11.06 50.93 39.31
N ARG A 505 11.96 51.91 39.38
CA ARG A 505 12.28 52.71 40.56
C ARG A 505 13.15 52.13 41.71
N GLU A 506 14.32 52.74 41.71
CA GLU A 506 14.88 53.50 42.87
C GLU A 506 14.80 52.89 44.26
N SER A 507 15.96 52.63 44.85
CA SER A 507 16.50 53.44 45.96
C SER A 507 17.66 52.73 46.66
N GLN A 508 18.80 53.40 46.67
CA GLN A 508 19.71 53.73 47.79
C GLN A 508 20.06 52.73 48.89
N GLY A 509 21.33 52.63 49.13
CA GLY A 509 21.94 52.42 50.44
C GLY A 509 23.16 51.49 50.37
N LEU A 510 24.32 51.95 50.11
CA LEU A 510 25.39 52.45 51.02
C LEU A 510 25.93 51.42 52.01
N LEU A 511 27.23 51.32 51.96
CA LEU A 511 28.21 51.04 53.00
C LEU A 511 28.73 49.57 53.13
N SER A 512 29.98 49.47 52.68
CA SER A 512 31.20 49.23 53.53
C SER A 512 31.24 47.82 54.12
N GLY A 513 32.28 47.15 54.00
CA GLY A 513 33.63 47.31 54.36
C GLY A 513 34.43 46.00 54.26
N THR A 514 35.61 46.19 53.80
CA THR A 514 36.90 45.69 54.31
C THR A 514 37.11 44.25 54.72
N GLY A 515 38.19 43.72 54.19
CA GLY A 515 39.17 42.88 54.84
C GLY A 515 39.49 41.63 54.08
N ALA A 516 40.53 41.60 53.26
CA ALA A 516 41.95 41.37 53.52
C ALA A 516 42.28 39.86 53.69
N SER A 517 43.08 39.43 52.67
CA SER A 517 44.33 38.66 52.77
C SER A 517 44.23 37.25 53.42
N THR A 518 44.86 36.26 52.96
CA THR A 518 46.22 35.93 52.52
C THR A 518 46.29 34.43 52.19
N GLU A 519 47.07 34.15 51.22
CA GLU A 519 48.22 33.24 51.14
C GLU A 519 47.97 31.73 50.94
N ASP A 520 48.53 31.35 49.84
CA ASP A 520 49.15 30.07 49.47
C ASP A 520 50.09 29.45 50.52
N PRO A 521 50.53 28.20 50.43
CA PRO A 521 51.08 27.63 49.21
C PRO A 521 50.37 26.37 48.67
#